data_854fad6e89d6c1c368b6534735cef485
#
_entry.id   854fad6e89d6c1c368b6534735cef485
#
_cell.length_a   1.000
_cell.length_b   1.000
_cell.length_c   1.000
_cell.angle_alpha   90.00
_cell.angle_beta   90.00
_cell.angle_gamma   90.00
#
_symmetry.space_group_name_H-M   'P 1'
#
loop_
_entity.id
_entity.type
_entity.pdbx_description
1 polymer ?
#
loop_
_entity_poly.entity_id
_entity_poly.type
_entity_poly.pdbx_seq_one_letter_code
_entity_poly.pdbx_strand_id
1 'polypeptide(L)'
;VASPLNTFKSVAANITTVPTDIYTCPAETTAIVLLCQATNVDATNDANITFYSSMNGNTELAKDFTIPVGDAAALLSGKLVIEAGNSIGVFANANSVLKLTLSILETK
;
A
#
# COMPACT_ATOMS: atom_id res chain seq x y z
N VAL A 1 11.12 -17.71 -24.00
CA VAL A 1 9.79 -17.12 -24.01
C VAL A 1 9.86 -15.74 -23.37
N ALA A 2 9.34 -14.75 -24.07
CA ALA A 2 9.27 -13.40 -23.54
C ALA A 2 8.25 -13.34 -22.38
N SER A 3 8.61 -12.65 -21.32
CA SER A 3 7.66 -12.35 -20.24
C SER A 3 6.60 -11.36 -20.74
N PRO A 4 5.38 -11.40 -20.20
CA PRO A 4 4.38 -10.38 -20.51
C PRO A 4 4.92 -8.99 -20.25
N LEU A 5 4.61 -8.04 -21.13
CA LEU A 5 5.00 -6.64 -20.92
C LEU A 5 4.22 -6.00 -19.77
N ASN A 6 2.97 -6.39 -19.64
CA ASN A 6 2.09 -5.85 -18.61
C ASN A 6 1.45 -6.98 -17.82
N THR A 7 1.47 -6.84 -16.50
CA THR A 7 0.86 -7.81 -15.59
C THR A 7 0.08 -7.03 -14.53
N PHE A 8 -1.20 -7.37 -14.38
CA PHE A 8 -2.03 -6.79 -13.33
C PHE A 8 -1.98 -7.66 -12.08
N LYS A 9 -1.83 -7.05 -10.93
CA LYS A 9 -1.76 -7.76 -9.64
C LYS A 9 -2.66 -7.09 -8.61
N SER A 10 -3.17 -7.90 -7.69
CA SER A 10 -3.86 -7.41 -6.50
C SER A 10 -3.10 -7.88 -5.27
N VAL A 11 -2.96 -6.99 -4.30
CA VAL A 11 -2.34 -7.30 -3.02
C VAL A 11 -3.32 -6.92 -1.93
N ALA A 12 -3.54 -7.85 -0.99
CA ALA A 12 -4.36 -7.58 0.19
C ALA A 12 -3.54 -7.94 1.42
N ALA A 13 -3.59 -7.10 2.44
CA ALA A 13 -2.78 -7.30 3.63
C ALA A 13 -3.53 -6.83 4.88
N ASN A 14 -3.33 -7.57 5.98
CA ASN A 14 -3.70 -7.10 7.31
C ASN A 14 -2.56 -6.21 7.81
N ILE A 15 -2.90 -5.06 8.36
CA ILE A 15 -1.90 -4.09 8.79
C ILE A 15 -1.62 -4.29 10.27
N THR A 16 -0.33 -4.21 10.63
CA THR A 16 0.12 -4.34 12.02
C THR A 16 0.74 -3.03 12.50
N THR A 17 1.16 -3.00 13.75
CA THR A 17 1.87 -1.84 14.30
C THR A 17 3.33 -1.79 13.89
N VAL A 18 3.85 -2.86 13.29
CA VAL A 18 5.24 -2.94 12.84
C VAL A 18 5.32 -2.49 11.37
N PRO A 19 6.19 -1.54 11.03
CA PRO A 19 6.40 -1.17 9.62
C PRO A 19 6.74 -2.40 8.79
N THR A 20 5.97 -2.63 7.74
CA THR A 20 6.09 -3.84 6.91
C THR A 20 5.97 -3.46 5.45
N ASP A 21 6.91 -3.94 4.63
CA ASP A 21 6.80 -3.81 3.19
C ASP A 21 5.73 -4.78 2.67
N ILE A 22 4.74 -4.24 2.00
CA ILE A 22 3.63 -5.03 1.46
C ILE A 22 3.78 -5.31 -0.01
N TYR A 23 4.63 -4.57 -0.69
CA TYR A 23 4.95 -4.77 -2.09
C TYR A 23 6.33 -4.25 -2.40
N THR A 24 7.12 -5.02 -3.14
CA THR A 24 8.42 -4.60 -3.66
C THR A 24 8.41 -4.77 -5.17
N CYS A 25 8.79 -3.70 -5.88
CA CYS A 25 8.83 -3.75 -7.35
C CYS A 25 9.99 -4.64 -7.80
N PRO A 26 9.73 -5.66 -8.62
CA PRO A 26 10.78 -6.56 -9.10
C PRO A 26 11.83 -5.83 -9.92
N ALA A 27 13.01 -6.47 -10.07
CA ALA A 27 14.06 -5.97 -10.93
C ALA A 27 13.57 -5.87 -12.39
N GLU A 28 14.10 -4.90 -13.11
CA GLU A 28 13.78 -4.66 -14.52
C GLU A 28 12.29 -4.42 -14.78
N THR A 29 11.58 -3.95 -13.76
CA THR A 29 10.13 -3.75 -13.81
C THR A 29 9.82 -2.35 -13.29
N THR A 30 8.77 -1.75 -13.84
CA THR A 30 8.17 -0.54 -13.28
C THR A 30 6.76 -0.90 -12.84
N ALA A 31 6.39 -0.53 -11.64
CA ALA A 31 5.05 -0.77 -11.13
C ALA A 31 4.27 0.54 -11.04
N ILE A 32 2.98 0.46 -11.31
CA ILE A 32 2.06 1.58 -11.16
C ILE A 32 0.95 1.14 -10.21
N VAL A 33 0.82 1.84 -9.09
CA VAL A 33 -0.27 1.58 -8.15
C VAL A 33 -1.51 2.29 -8.68
N LEU A 34 -2.52 1.51 -9.02
CA LEU A 34 -3.77 1.99 -9.60
C LEU A 34 -4.80 2.29 -8.50
N LEU A 35 -4.75 1.55 -7.41
CA LEU A 35 -5.65 1.70 -6.27
C LEU A 35 -4.88 1.39 -5.00
N CYS A 36 -5.08 2.21 -3.98
CA CYS A 36 -4.62 1.92 -2.63
C CYS A 36 -5.72 2.33 -1.66
N GLN A 37 -6.33 1.35 -1.02
CA GLN A 37 -7.48 1.58 -0.14
C GLN A 37 -7.28 0.83 1.16
N ALA A 38 -7.52 1.51 2.28
CA ALA A 38 -7.51 0.90 3.60
C ALA A 38 -8.90 0.94 4.19
N THR A 39 -9.31 -0.16 4.81
CA THR A 39 -10.62 -0.31 5.44
C THR A 39 -10.45 -0.60 6.92
N ASN A 40 -11.14 0.16 7.74
CA ASN A 40 -11.18 -0.08 9.19
C ASN A 40 -12.27 -1.13 9.48
N VAL A 41 -11.83 -2.31 9.92
CA VAL A 41 -12.74 -3.42 10.24
C VAL A 41 -12.95 -3.58 11.73
N ASP A 42 -12.48 -2.64 12.54
CA ASP A 42 -12.76 -2.66 13.97
C ASP A 42 -14.23 -2.34 14.23
N ALA A 43 -14.75 -2.83 15.35
CA ALA A 43 -16.15 -2.63 15.69
C ALA A 43 -16.40 -1.33 16.46
N THR A 44 -15.37 -0.76 17.08
CA THR A 44 -15.55 0.31 18.07
C THR A 44 -14.59 1.48 17.95
N ASN A 45 -13.40 1.32 17.35
CA ASN A 45 -12.36 2.32 17.40
C ASN A 45 -11.94 2.80 16.02
N ASP A 46 -11.65 4.09 15.91
CA ASP A 46 -10.96 4.65 14.76
C ASP A 46 -9.53 4.11 14.74
N ALA A 47 -8.90 4.11 13.58
CA ALA A 47 -7.53 3.64 13.43
C ALA A 47 -6.74 4.63 12.57
N ASN A 48 -5.43 4.69 12.82
CA ASN A 48 -4.53 5.54 12.05
C ASN A 48 -3.59 4.67 11.23
N ILE A 49 -3.33 5.09 10.00
CA ILE A 49 -2.42 4.39 9.11
C ILE A 49 -1.32 5.34 8.62
N THR A 50 -0.11 4.81 8.53
CA THR A 50 1.00 5.45 7.82
C THR A 50 1.38 4.58 6.64
N PHE A 51 1.40 5.18 5.45
CA PHE A 51 1.66 4.52 4.18
C PHE A 51 2.84 5.24 3.53
N TYR A 52 3.91 4.52 3.21
CA TYR A 52 5.14 5.14 2.74
C TYR A 52 5.76 4.35 1.59
N SER A 53 6.58 5.05 0.81
CA SER A 53 7.43 4.47 -0.22
C SER A 53 8.88 4.45 0.28
N SER A 54 9.68 3.49 -0.15
CA SER A 54 11.10 3.40 0.20
C SER A 54 11.96 4.48 -0.50
N MET A 55 11.38 5.26 -1.38
CA MET A 55 12.10 6.33 -2.07
C MET A 55 12.66 7.34 -1.06
N ASN A 56 13.87 7.81 -1.33
CA ASN A 56 14.53 8.81 -0.50
C ASN A 56 14.61 8.41 0.98
N GLY A 57 14.85 7.11 1.24
CA GLY A 57 14.99 6.59 2.59
C GLY A 57 13.68 6.50 3.36
N ASN A 58 12.59 6.39 2.69
CA ASN A 58 11.20 6.36 3.14
C ASN A 58 10.53 7.72 3.04
N THR A 59 9.59 7.80 2.14
CA THR A 59 8.76 8.99 1.95
C THR A 59 7.33 8.62 2.33
N GLU A 60 6.81 9.27 3.35
CA GLU A 60 5.42 9.07 3.76
C GLU A 60 4.48 9.67 2.70
N LEU A 61 3.51 8.87 2.29
CA LEU A 61 2.46 9.29 1.35
C LEU A 61 1.17 9.60 2.09
N ALA A 62 0.97 8.96 3.24
CA ALA A 62 -0.06 9.28 4.21
C ALA A 62 0.53 9.00 5.59
N LYS A 63 0.47 9.97 6.49
CA LYS A 63 1.05 9.84 7.82
C LYS A 63 -0.03 10.03 8.87
N ASP A 64 -0.17 9.04 9.75
CA ASP A 64 -1.16 9.06 10.85
C ASP A 64 -2.55 9.42 10.34
N PHE A 65 -2.90 8.91 9.16
CA PHE A 65 -4.19 9.18 8.55
C PHE A 65 -5.28 8.41 9.26
N THR A 66 -6.27 9.12 9.79
CA THR A 66 -7.34 8.51 10.57
C THR A 66 -8.42 7.95 9.66
N ILE A 67 -8.76 6.68 9.86
CA ILE A 67 -9.88 6.02 9.19
C ILE A 67 -10.92 5.71 10.26
N PRO A 68 -12.10 6.33 10.19
CA PRO A 68 -13.14 6.07 11.18
C PRO A 68 -13.59 4.61 11.19
N VAL A 69 -14.16 4.20 12.32
CA VAL A 69 -14.66 2.84 12.47
C VAL A 69 -15.67 2.50 11.36
N GLY A 70 -15.46 1.33 10.74
CA GLY A 70 -16.32 0.85 9.68
C GLY A 70 -16.20 1.57 8.34
N ASP A 71 -15.26 2.50 8.22
CA ASP A 71 -15.07 3.29 7.00
C ASP A 71 -13.85 2.80 6.22
N ALA A 72 -13.73 3.31 5.00
CA ALA A 72 -12.60 3.02 4.13
C ALA A 72 -12.12 4.32 3.49
N ALA A 73 -10.82 4.38 3.19
CA ALA A 73 -10.24 5.56 2.59
C ALA A 73 -9.25 5.18 1.50
N ALA A 74 -9.26 5.95 0.41
CA ALA A 74 -8.21 5.88 -0.59
C ALA A 74 -7.00 6.64 -0.06
N LEU A 75 -5.84 5.99 -0.04
CA LEU A 75 -4.60 6.60 0.47
C LEU A 75 -3.83 7.35 -0.60
N LEU A 76 -4.21 7.19 -1.86
CA LEU A 76 -3.62 7.89 -3.00
C LEU A 76 -4.73 8.62 -3.74
N SER A 77 -4.46 9.85 -4.13
CA SER A 77 -5.40 10.64 -4.94
C SER A 77 -5.19 10.43 -6.43
N GLY A 78 -4.17 9.70 -6.82
CA GLY A 78 -3.84 9.40 -8.22
C GLY A 78 -2.98 8.15 -8.28
N LYS A 79 -2.35 7.93 -9.42
CA LYS A 79 -1.48 6.79 -9.63
C LYS A 79 -0.09 7.07 -9.06
N LEU A 80 0.56 6.03 -8.55
CA LEU A 80 1.92 6.13 -8.02
C LEU A 80 2.82 5.20 -8.82
N VAL A 81 3.93 5.73 -9.32
CA VAL A 81 4.94 4.93 -10.01
C VAL A 81 5.97 4.45 -9.00
N ILE A 82 6.28 3.16 -9.05
CA ILE A 82 7.31 2.54 -8.22
C ILE A 82 8.36 1.94 -9.13
N GLU A 83 9.57 2.46 -9.06
CA GLU A 83 10.68 1.96 -9.86
C GLU A 83 11.25 0.66 -9.27
N ALA A 84 11.98 -0.08 -10.09
CA ALA A 84 12.56 -1.36 -9.70
C ALA A 84 13.34 -1.24 -8.38
N GLY A 85 13.12 -2.18 -7.47
CA GLY A 85 13.80 -2.23 -6.19
C GLY A 85 13.14 -1.40 -5.08
N ASN A 86 12.23 -0.51 -5.42
CA ASN A 86 11.52 0.26 -4.41
C ASN A 86 10.33 -0.51 -3.86
N SER A 87 9.92 -0.16 -2.65
CA SER A 87 8.87 -0.86 -1.92
C SER A 87 7.83 0.11 -1.40
N ILE A 88 6.67 -0.43 -1.10
CA ILE A 88 5.63 0.26 -0.34
C ILE A 88 5.49 -0.43 1.00
N GLY A 89 5.48 0.36 2.07
CA GLY A 89 5.29 -0.15 3.42
C GLY A 89 4.17 0.55 4.14
N VAL A 90 3.66 -0.09 5.17
CA VAL A 90 2.56 0.42 5.99
C VAL A 90 2.74 0.01 7.45
N PHE A 91 2.16 0.80 8.33
CA PHE A 91 1.90 0.39 9.71
C PHE A 91 0.71 1.18 10.26
N ALA A 92 0.15 0.68 11.33
CA ALA A 92 -1.03 1.27 11.96
C ALA A 92 -0.80 1.45 13.46
N ASN A 93 -1.73 2.12 14.13
CA ASN A 93 -1.67 2.29 15.58
C ASN A 93 -2.20 1.09 16.37
N ALA A 94 -2.76 0.10 15.68
CA ALA A 94 -3.26 -1.13 16.31
C ALA A 94 -3.17 -2.28 15.32
N ASN A 95 -3.10 -3.51 15.84
CA ASN A 95 -3.03 -4.71 15.01
C ASN A 95 -4.42 -5.17 14.58
N SER A 96 -4.50 -5.67 13.34
CA SER A 96 -5.68 -6.37 12.81
C SER A 96 -6.96 -5.52 12.76
N VAL A 97 -6.83 -4.20 12.77
CA VAL A 97 -7.98 -3.29 12.66
C VAL A 97 -8.10 -2.71 11.26
N LEU A 98 -7.04 -2.71 10.47
CA LEU A 98 -7.02 -2.17 9.12
C LEU A 98 -6.63 -3.24 8.12
N LYS A 99 -7.35 -3.28 7.01
CA LYS A 99 -7.01 -4.12 5.87
C LYS A 99 -6.73 -3.23 4.67
N LEU A 100 -5.65 -3.54 3.95
CA LEU A 100 -5.21 -2.77 2.81
C LEU A 100 -5.41 -3.56 1.53
N THR A 101 -5.86 -2.88 0.49
CA THR A 101 -5.99 -3.45 -0.85
C THR A 101 -5.22 -2.57 -1.83
N LEU A 102 -4.37 -3.20 -2.62
CA LEU A 102 -3.64 -2.56 -3.71
C LEU A 102 -4.03 -3.19 -5.04
N SER A 103 -4.16 -2.38 -6.07
CA SER A 103 -4.19 -2.85 -7.45
C SER A 103 -2.96 -2.28 -8.15
N ILE A 104 -2.19 -3.14 -8.79
CA ILE A 104 -0.88 -2.78 -9.34
C ILE A 104 -0.78 -3.27 -10.77
N LEU A 105 -0.22 -2.44 -11.64
CA LEU A 105 0.20 -2.82 -12.98
C LEU A 105 1.72 -2.85 -13.02
N GLU A 106 2.29 -4.00 -13.36
CA GLU A 106 3.72 -4.14 -13.61
C GLU A 106 3.97 -4.14 -15.10
N THR A 107 4.96 -3.38 -15.53
CA THR A 107 5.36 -3.31 -16.93
C THR A 107 6.87 -3.45 -17.05
N LYS A 108 7.30 -4.07 -18.15
CA LYS A 108 8.72 -4.27 -18.45
C LYS A 108 9.11 -3.54 -19.72
#